data_d32b7e50dae603f719693a406bb0854c
#
_entry.id   d32b7e50dae603f719693a406bb0854c
#
_cell.length_a   1.000
_cell.length_b   1.000
_cell.length_c   1.000
_cell.angle_alpha   90.00
_cell.angle_beta   90.00
_cell.angle_gamma   90.00
#
_symmetry.space_group_name_H-M   'P 1'
#
loop_
_entity.id
_entity.type
_entity.pdbx_description
1 polymer ?
#
loop_
_entity_poly.entity_id
_entity_poly.type
_entity_poly.pdbx_seq_one_letter_code
_entity_poly.pdbx_strand_id
1 'polypeptide(L)'
;MLSFLWDLASFIVALGVLITVHEFGHFWVARRCGVRVERFSIGFGKALWRRTDKLGTEYVIALIPLGGYVKMLAERAEPVVPELRHHAFNNKSVGQRAAIIAAGPVANFIFAIFAYWLVFIIGVPGVRPVVGEIAANSIAAEAQIAPGMELKAVDGIETPDWDAVRLQLVDKIGDESTTITVAPFGSDQRRDVKLDLRHWAFEPDKEDPVTSLGIRPRGPQIEPVLENVQPNSAASKAGLQAGDRIVKVDGQPCLLYTS
;
A
#
# COMPACT_ATOMS: atom_id res chain seq x y z
N MET A 1 -9.37 -9.55 16.89
CA MET A 1 -8.45 -9.07 17.97
C MET A 1 -6.97 -9.26 17.56
N LEU A 2 -6.57 -10.43 17.04
CA LEU A 2 -5.18 -10.68 16.61
C LEU A 2 -4.77 -9.80 15.42
N SER A 3 -5.65 -9.59 14.42
CA SER A 3 -5.43 -8.68 13.30
C SER A 3 -5.22 -7.24 13.75
N PHE A 4 -6.08 -6.74 14.64
CA PHE A 4 -5.92 -5.39 15.19
C PHE A 4 -4.58 -5.18 15.90
N LEU A 5 -4.12 -6.16 16.68
CA LEU A 5 -2.80 -6.08 17.34
C LEU A 5 -1.66 -6.11 16.33
N TRP A 6 -1.80 -6.87 15.25
CA TRP A 6 -0.83 -6.91 14.16
C TRP A 6 -0.76 -5.57 13.42
N ASP A 7 -1.92 -5.00 13.07
CA ASP A 7 -2.01 -3.71 12.39
C ASP A 7 -1.43 -2.59 13.26
N LEU A 8 -1.75 -2.58 14.56
CA LEU A 8 -1.20 -1.62 15.51
C LEU A 8 0.33 -1.76 15.65
N ALA A 9 0.83 -2.98 15.75
CA ALA A 9 2.27 -3.24 15.84
C ALA A 9 2.99 -2.78 14.56
N SER A 10 2.43 -3.09 13.38
CA SER A 10 2.97 -2.68 12.08
C SER A 10 3.00 -1.16 11.94
N PHE A 11 1.93 -0.48 12.37
CA PHE A 11 1.85 0.98 12.38
C PHE A 11 2.95 1.60 13.28
N ILE A 12 3.12 1.08 14.51
CA ILE A 12 4.14 1.58 15.44
C ILE A 12 5.55 1.39 14.87
N VAL A 13 5.83 0.24 14.25
CA VAL A 13 7.12 -0.03 13.62
C VAL A 13 7.36 0.92 12.44
N ALA A 14 6.38 1.08 11.55
CA ALA A 14 6.49 1.96 10.38
C ALA A 14 6.70 3.42 10.80
N LEU A 15 5.92 3.90 11.79
CA LEU A 15 6.06 5.25 12.34
C LEU A 15 7.44 5.43 13.01
N GLY A 16 7.90 4.45 13.78
CA GLY A 16 9.21 4.49 14.42
C GLY A 16 10.36 4.57 13.42
N VAL A 17 10.29 3.80 12.32
CA VAL A 17 11.27 3.87 11.24
C VAL A 17 11.25 5.25 10.57
N LEU A 18 10.06 5.76 10.22
CA LEU A 18 9.90 7.05 9.55
C LEU A 18 10.44 8.21 10.38
N ILE A 19 10.16 8.21 11.68
CA ILE A 19 10.68 9.22 12.61
C ILE A 19 12.19 9.09 12.74
N THR A 20 12.72 7.87 12.84
CA THR A 20 14.18 7.65 12.95
C THR A 20 14.90 8.18 11.73
N VAL A 21 14.39 7.94 10.53
CA VAL A 21 14.94 8.47 9.26
C VAL A 21 14.89 9.99 9.24
N HIS A 22 13.76 10.57 9.67
CA HIS A 22 13.60 12.02 9.78
C HIS A 22 14.64 12.67 10.69
N GLU A 23 14.73 12.18 11.90
CA GLU A 23 15.70 12.69 12.89
C GLU A 23 17.15 12.45 12.43
N PHE A 24 17.42 11.33 11.77
CA PHE A 24 18.73 11.04 11.20
C PHE A 24 19.10 12.05 10.10
N GLY A 25 18.14 12.51 9.29
CA GLY A 25 18.35 13.57 8.32
C GLY A 25 18.87 14.85 8.98
N HIS A 26 18.19 15.33 10.01
CA HIS A 26 18.62 16.49 10.80
C HIS A 26 20.00 16.30 11.42
N PHE A 27 20.20 15.15 12.05
CA PHE A 27 21.46 14.79 12.70
C PHE A 27 22.63 14.79 11.72
N TRP A 28 22.48 14.13 10.57
CA TRP A 28 23.54 13.98 9.58
C TRP A 28 23.96 15.32 8.98
N VAL A 29 23.00 16.15 8.58
CA VAL A 29 23.27 17.46 7.99
C VAL A 29 23.80 18.43 9.04
N ALA A 30 23.30 18.41 10.28
CA ALA A 30 23.83 19.23 11.37
C ALA A 30 25.32 18.96 11.59
N ARG A 31 25.73 17.70 11.65
CA ARG A 31 27.14 17.32 11.78
C ARG A 31 27.98 17.76 10.57
N ARG A 32 27.46 17.64 9.35
CA ARG A 32 28.15 18.12 8.13
C ARG A 32 28.30 19.63 8.11
N CYS A 33 27.38 20.36 8.69
CA CYS A 33 27.49 21.81 8.89
C CYS A 33 28.36 22.21 10.10
N GLY A 34 28.97 21.26 10.80
CA GLY A 34 29.79 21.51 11.95
C GLY A 34 29.01 21.99 13.19
N VAL A 35 27.72 21.61 13.29
CA VAL A 35 26.93 21.80 14.51
C VAL A 35 27.20 20.67 15.46
N ARG A 36 27.47 20.98 16.74
CA ARG A 36 27.59 19.98 17.77
C ARG A 36 26.22 19.42 18.12
N VAL A 37 26.08 18.11 17.94
CA VAL A 37 24.89 17.38 18.36
C VAL A 37 25.18 16.74 19.72
N GLU A 38 24.38 17.09 20.73
CA GLU A 38 24.54 16.59 22.09
C GLU A 38 23.82 15.26 22.29
N ARG A 39 22.62 15.13 21.71
CA ARG A 39 21.83 13.91 21.82
C ARG A 39 21.04 13.62 20.55
N PHE A 40 20.99 12.34 20.20
CA PHE A 40 20.13 11.76 19.21
C PHE A 40 19.24 10.72 19.89
N SER A 41 17.93 10.97 19.97
CA SER A 41 17.00 10.11 20.67
C SER A 41 15.93 9.55 19.74
N ILE A 42 15.77 8.23 19.78
CA ILE A 42 14.62 7.54 19.20
C ILE A 42 13.65 7.25 20.34
N GLY A 43 12.46 7.84 20.27
CA GLY A 43 11.48 7.77 21.35
C GLY A 43 11.63 8.85 22.42
N PHE A 44 10.65 8.84 23.34
CA PHE A 44 10.58 9.72 24.50
C PHE A 44 10.54 8.94 25.82
N GLY A 45 10.80 9.63 26.92
CA GLY A 45 10.69 9.11 28.28
C GLY A 45 11.96 8.42 28.75
N LYS A 46 11.82 7.34 29.56
CA LYS A 46 12.95 6.64 30.18
C LYS A 46 13.82 5.97 29.13
N ALA A 47 15.12 6.24 29.17
CA ALA A 47 16.08 5.58 28.28
C ALA A 47 16.19 4.08 28.61
N LEU A 48 15.95 3.25 27.61
CA LEU A 48 16.19 1.81 27.66
C LEU A 48 17.65 1.46 27.32
N TRP A 49 18.24 2.24 26.42
CA TRP A 49 19.62 2.06 26.01
C TRP A 49 20.28 3.41 25.75
N ARG A 50 21.58 3.53 26.11
CA ARG A 50 22.40 4.74 25.90
C ARG A 50 23.79 4.37 25.46
N ARG A 51 24.34 5.16 24.55
CA ARG A 51 25.75 5.08 24.15
C ARG A 51 26.21 6.47 23.72
N THR A 52 27.43 6.86 24.18
CA THR A 52 28.05 8.11 23.74
C THR A 52 29.16 7.81 22.74
N ASP A 53 29.22 8.59 21.66
CA ASP A 53 30.31 8.46 20.68
C ASP A 53 31.52 9.30 21.05
N LYS A 54 32.58 9.18 20.23
CA LYS A 54 33.84 9.90 20.43
C LYS A 54 33.71 11.43 20.27
N LEU A 55 32.64 11.91 19.65
CA LEU A 55 32.36 13.33 19.45
C LEU A 55 31.44 13.90 20.56
N GLY A 56 31.10 13.07 21.55
CA GLY A 56 30.30 13.47 22.69
C GLY A 56 28.77 13.46 22.42
N THR A 57 28.31 12.88 21.32
CA THR A 57 26.85 12.71 21.08
C THR A 57 26.35 11.49 21.84
N GLU A 58 25.33 11.69 22.65
CA GLU A 58 24.60 10.61 23.33
C GLU A 58 23.49 10.06 22.42
N TYR A 59 23.57 8.79 22.06
CA TYR A 59 22.51 8.05 21.37
C TYR A 59 21.61 7.39 22.38
N VAL A 60 20.30 7.59 22.25
CA VAL A 60 19.30 7.09 23.20
C VAL A 60 18.19 6.34 22.46
N ILE A 61 17.83 5.17 22.97
CA ILE A 61 16.58 4.49 22.64
C ILE A 61 15.68 4.58 23.87
N ALA A 62 14.54 5.22 23.76
CA ALA A 62 13.62 5.47 24.87
C ALA A 62 12.38 4.58 24.79
N LEU A 63 11.64 4.51 25.90
CA LEU A 63 10.55 3.57 26.11
C LEU A 63 9.33 3.81 25.19
N ILE A 64 9.05 5.07 24.86
CA ILE A 64 7.87 5.43 24.05
C ILE A 64 8.30 5.70 22.61
N PRO A 65 8.06 4.78 21.65
CA PRO A 65 8.56 4.87 20.28
C PRO A 65 7.75 5.81 19.36
N LEU A 66 6.97 6.73 19.94
CA LEU A 66 6.09 7.65 19.21
C LEU A 66 6.75 9.01 18.94
N GLY A 67 8.03 9.03 18.62
CA GLY A 67 8.73 10.27 18.33
C GLY A 67 10.24 10.11 18.38
N GLY A 68 10.94 11.23 18.32
CA GLY A 68 12.39 11.32 18.46
C GLY A 68 12.80 12.79 18.54
N TYR A 69 14.06 13.04 18.75
CA TYR A 69 14.61 14.39 18.66
C TYR A 69 16.13 14.40 18.52
N VAL A 70 16.63 15.44 17.88
CA VAL A 70 18.05 15.77 17.80
C VAL A 70 18.31 17.02 18.64
N LYS A 71 18.99 16.86 19.79
CA LYS A 71 19.41 18.01 20.59
C LYS A 71 20.72 18.56 20.02
N MET A 72 20.65 19.73 19.44
CA MET A 72 21.78 20.49 18.90
C MET A 72 22.20 21.56 19.91
N LEU A 73 23.49 21.82 19.97
CA LEU A 73 24.02 22.94 20.77
C LEU A 73 23.41 24.26 20.26
N ALA A 74 22.77 25.02 21.13
CA ALA A 74 22.15 26.31 20.79
C ALA A 74 22.28 27.29 21.98
N GLU A 75 22.84 28.47 21.75
CA GLU A 75 23.02 29.51 22.77
C GLU A 75 21.71 30.04 23.36
N ARG A 76 20.59 29.88 22.63
CA ARG A 76 19.27 30.30 23.14
C ARG A 76 18.68 29.33 24.16
N ALA A 77 19.19 28.10 24.21
CA ALA A 77 18.71 27.06 25.10
C ALA A 77 19.55 26.99 26.39
N GLU A 78 20.88 27.13 26.27
CA GLU A 78 21.81 26.99 27.39
C GLU A 78 23.01 27.92 27.18
N PRO A 79 23.66 28.43 28.25
CA PRO A 79 24.90 29.18 28.12
C PRO A 79 26.00 28.34 27.46
N VAL A 80 26.54 28.81 26.34
CA VAL A 80 27.60 28.12 25.59
C VAL A 80 28.93 28.77 25.90
N VAL A 81 29.93 27.95 26.25
CA VAL A 81 31.31 28.44 26.45
C VAL A 81 31.84 29.06 25.15
N PRO A 82 32.65 30.14 25.22
CA PRO A 82 33.08 30.89 24.05
C PRO A 82 33.74 30.02 22.96
N GLU A 83 34.47 28.98 23.32
CA GLU A 83 35.18 28.08 22.41
C GLU A 83 34.25 27.24 21.56
N LEU A 84 33.03 26.98 22.03
CA LEU A 84 32.03 26.15 21.33
C LEU A 84 30.97 26.95 20.57
N ARG A 85 30.97 28.29 20.64
CA ARG A 85 29.97 29.15 19.99
C ARG A 85 29.87 28.94 18.48
N HIS A 86 31.01 28.69 17.81
CA HIS A 86 31.02 28.42 16.37
C HIS A 86 30.38 27.07 15.99
N HIS A 87 30.16 26.16 16.95
CA HIS A 87 29.47 24.90 16.79
C HIS A 87 27.96 24.97 17.16
N ALA A 88 27.46 26.13 17.63
CA ALA A 88 26.08 26.31 17.96
C ALA A 88 25.24 26.51 16.68
N PHE A 89 24.05 25.90 16.65
CA PHE A 89 23.12 25.97 15.51
C PHE A 89 22.76 27.40 15.11
N ASN A 90 22.47 28.27 16.09
CA ASN A 90 22.07 29.64 15.84
C ASN A 90 23.22 30.53 15.29
N ASN A 91 24.46 30.12 15.39
CA ASN A 91 25.62 30.82 14.85
C ASN A 91 26.03 30.33 13.46
N LYS A 92 25.29 29.40 12.87
CA LYS A 92 25.47 28.96 11.50
C LYS A 92 24.83 29.92 10.51
N SER A 93 25.30 29.92 9.28
CA SER A 93 24.71 30.73 8.20
C SER A 93 23.23 30.35 7.97
N VAL A 94 22.46 31.27 7.41
CA VAL A 94 21.03 31.04 7.11
C VAL A 94 20.86 29.81 6.23
N GLY A 95 21.70 29.62 5.21
CA GLY A 95 21.66 28.47 4.32
C GLY A 95 21.92 27.16 5.05
N GLN A 96 22.93 27.12 5.97
CA GLN A 96 23.20 25.92 6.78
C GLN A 96 22.02 25.58 7.71
N ARG A 97 21.42 26.58 8.36
CA ARG A 97 20.25 26.36 9.22
C ARG A 97 19.03 25.85 8.41
N ALA A 98 18.79 26.46 7.24
CA ALA A 98 17.73 26.01 6.34
C ALA A 98 17.96 24.57 5.87
N ALA A 99 19.19 24.24 5.48
CA ALA A 99 19.55 22.87 5.09
C ALA A 99 19.32 21.86 6.23
N ILE A 100 19.70 22.19 7.46
CA ILE A 100 19.48 21.33 8.63
C ILE A 100 17.98 21.13 8.88
N ILE A 101 17.17 22.21 8.79
CA ILE A 101 15.72 22.12 9.02
C ILE A 101 15.04 21.29 7.90
N ALA A 102 15.45 21.47 6.66
CA ALA A 102 14.88 20.74 5.53
C ALA A 102 15.33 19.27 5.48
N ALA A 103 16.46 18.93 6.14
CA ALA A 103 17.07 17.60 6.04
C ALA A 103 16.18 16.47 6.54
N GLY A 104 15.36 16.69 7.57
CA GLY A 104 14.40 15.70 8.08
C GLY A 104 13.36 15.31 7.02
N PRO A 105 12.55 16.25 6.54
CA PRO A 105 11.59 15.97 5.46
C PRO A 105 12.25 15.38 4.20
N VAL A 106 13.40 15.90 3.77
CA VAL A 106 14.13 15.40 2.60
C VAL A 106 14.57 13.94 2.81
N ALA A 107 15.05 13.58 4.00
CA ALA A 107 15.40 12.20 4.32
C ALA A 107 14.20 11.26 4.20
N ASN A 108 13.01 11.69 4.63
CA ASN A 108 11.78 10.91 4.48
C ASN A 108 11.37 10.74 3.01
N PHE A 109 11.53 11.76 2.17
CA PHE A 109 11.29 11.64 0.73
C PHE A 109 12.26 10.65 0.07
N ILE A 110 13.55 10.73 0.39
CA ILE A 110 14.56 9.77 -0.12
C ILE A 110 14.22 8.35 0.34
N PHE A 111 13.84 8.18 1.61
CA PHE A 111 13.42 6.90 2.16
C PHE A 111 12.16 6.36 1.46
N ALA A 112 11.17 7.21 1.19
CA ALA A 112 9.96 6.82 0.46
C ALA A 112 10.29 6.32 -0.96
N ILE A 113 11.16 7.03 -1.70
CA ILE A 113 11.62 6.59 -3.03
C ILE A 113 12.30 5.23 -2.93
N PHE A 114 13.19 5.05 -1.95
CA PHE A 114 13.88 3.77 -1.73
C PHE A 114 12.90 2.65 -1.37
N ALA A 115 11.93 2.91 -0.49
CA ALA A 115 10.93 1.95 -0.08
C ALA A 115 10.03 1.52 -1.26
N TYR A 116 9.56 2.47 -2.07
CA TYR A 116 8.80 2.17 -3.29
C TYR A 116 9.64 1.38 -4.30
N TRP A 117 10.89 1.78 -4.52
CA TRP A 117 11.80 1.03 -5.38
C TRP A 117 11.96 -0.42 -4.93
N LEU A 118 12.10 -0.65 -3.61
CA LEU A 118 12.18 -1.99 -3.04
C LEU A 118 10.87 -2.78 -3.26
N VAL A 119 9.71 -2.15 -3.06
CA VAL A 119 8.40 -2.76 -3.32
C VAL A 119 8.27 -3.17 -4.78
N PHE A 120 8.70 -2.32 -5.74
CA PHE A 120 8.68 -2.67 -7.16
C PHE A 120 9.62 -3.83 -7.53
N ILE A 121 10.77 -3.97 -6.84
CA ILE A 121 11.67 -5.13 -7.05
C ILE A 121 11.07 -6.42 -6.50
N ILE A 122 10.49 -6.36 -5.29
CA ILE A 122 9.89 -7.54 -4.63
C ILE A 122 8.60 -7.94 -5.35
N GLY A 123 7.90 -6.98 -5.95
CA GLY A 123 6.57 -7.12 -6.52
C GLY A 123 5.46 -7.04 -5.46
N VAL A 124 4.30 -6.57 -5.90
CA VAL A 124 3.08 -6.60 -5.09
C VAL A 124 2.25 -7.79 -5.56
N PRO A 125 1.82 -8.69 -4.67
CA PRO A 125 0.95 -9.79 -5.07
C PRO A 125 -0.37 -9.22 -5.60
N GLY A 126 -0.59 -9.34 -6.90
CA GLY A 126 -1.83 -8.98 -7.57
C GLY A 126 -2.83 -10.13 -7.57
N VAL A 127 -4.13 -9.81 -7.72
CA VAL A 127 -5.16 -10.83 -7.90
C VAL A 127 -5.12 -11.33 -9.33
N ARG A 128 -4.86 -12.63 -9.51
CA ARG A 128 -4.82 -13.25 -10.86
C ARG A 128 -6.10 -12.96 -11.64
N PRO A 129 -6.00 -12.63 -12.94
CA PRO A 129 -7.14 -12.18 -13.72
C PRO A 129 -7.99 -13.36 -14.22
N VAL A 130 -8.66 -14.01 -13.28
CA VAL A 130 -9.55 -15.14 -13.56
C VAL A 130 -10.97 -14.65 -13.74
N VAL A 131 -11.58 -15.03 -14.86
CA VAL A 131 -12.96 -14.71 -15.20
C VAL A 131 -13.93 -15.45 -14.26
N GLY A 132 -14.80 -14.73 -13.59
CA GLY A 132 -15.89 -15.29 -12.76
C GLY A 132 -17.14 -15.50 -13.56
N GLU A 133 -17.66 -14.45 -14.18
CA GLU A 133 -18.88 -14.46 -14.98
C GLU A 133 -18.69 -13.67 -16.27
N ILE A 134 -19.49 -14.01 -17.29
CA ILE A 134 -19.58 -13.27 -18.55
C ILE A 134 -21.02 -12.80 -18.74
N ALA A 135 -21.20 -11.51 -18.98
CA ALA A 135 -22.50 -10.94 -19.28
C ALA A 135 -23.01 -11.44 -20.65
N ALA A 136 -24.27 -11.81 -20.71
CA ALA A 136 -24.90 -12.24 -21.97
C ALA A 136 -24.86 -11.10 -23.01
N ASN A 137 -24.65 -11.43 -24.27
CA ASN A 137 -24.60 -10.48 -25.39
C ASN A 137 -23.54 -9.38 -25.23
N SER A 138 -22.45 -9.68 -24.55
CA SER A 138 -21.29 -8.78 -24.36
C SER A 138 -20.19 -9.09 -25.36
N ILE A 139 -19.25 -8.16 -25.51
CA ILE A 139 -18.05 -8.32 -26.37
C ILE A 139 -17.27 -9.58 -25.96
N ALA A 140 -17.12 -9.82 -24.66
CA ALA A 140 -16.44 -11.02 -24.16
C ALA A 140 -17.22 -12.31 -24.46
N ALA A 141 -18.56 -12.29 -24.44
CA ALA A 141 -19.38 -13.43 -24.80
C ALA A 141 -19.28 -13.77 -26.29
N GLU A 142 -19.31 -12.77 -27.18
CA GLU A 142 -19.13 -12.95 -28.62
C GLU A 142 -17.73 -13.52 -28.96
N ALA A 143 -16.71 -13.08 -28.21
CA ALA A 143 -15.36 -13.59 -28.31
C ALA A 143 -15.17 -14.99 -27.67
N GLN A 144 -16.22 -15.62 -27.14
CA GLN A 144 -16.17 -16.94 -26.50
C GLN A 144 -15.20 -17.03 -25.31
N ILE A 145 -15.04 -15.95 -24.57
CA ILE A 145 -14.41 -15.99 -23.26
C ILE A 145 -15.38 -16.65 -22.28
N ALA A 146 -14.92 -17.58 -21.46
CA ALA A 146 -15.78 -18.34 -20.57
C ALA A 146 -15.35 -18.19 -19.09
N PRO A 147 -16.27 -18.38 -18.14
CA PRO A 147 -15.95 -18.45 -16.72
C PRO A 147 -14.83 -19.48 -16.43
N GLY A 148 -13.94 -19.16 -15.50
CA GLY A 148 -12.79 -19.99 -15.16
C GLY A 148 -11.58 -19.84 -16.08
N MET A 149 -11.65 -19.03 -17.13
CA MET A 149 -10.48 -18.65 -17.91
C MET A 149 -9.67 -17.55 -17.19
N GLU A 150 -8.36 -17.57 -17.37
CA GLU A 150 -7.43 -16.55 -16.91
C GLU A 150 -6.93 -15.75 -18.12
N LEU A 151 -6.95 -14.43 -18.03
CA LEU A 151 -6.42 -13.54 -19.04
C LEU A 151 -4.90 -13.45 -18.87
N LYS A 152 -4.14 -14.00 -19.81
CA LYS A 152 -2.68 -14.09 -19.70
C LYS A 152 -1.96 -12.92 -20.35
N ALA A 153 -2.53 -12.36 -21.43
CA ALA A 153 -1.93 -11.24 -22.14
C ALA A 153 -3.01 -10.45 -22.91
N VAL A 154 -2.74 -9.19 -23.19
CA VAL A 154 -3.48 -8.32 -24.09
C VAL A 154 -2.50 -7.86 -25.19
N ASP A 155 -2.80 -8.13 -26.44
CA ASP A 155 -1.91 -7.88 -27.62
C ASP A 155 -0.45 -8.33 -27.38
N GLY A 156 -0.28 -9.49 -26.73
CA GLY A 156 1.02 -10.09 -26.44
C GLY A 156 1.74 -9.52 -25.20
N ILE A 157 1.17 -8.51 -24.53
CA ILE A 157 1.72 -7.97 -23.28
C ILE A 157 1.14 -8.78 -22.11
N GLU A 158 2.00 -9.43 -21.34
CA GLU A 158 1.61 -10.26 -20.19
C GLU A 158 0.83 -9.46 -19.13
N THR A 159 -0.27 -10.03 -18.67
CA THR A 159 -1.15 -9.43 -17.65
C THR A 159 -1.22 -10.34 -16.41
N PRO A 160 -0.28 -10.20 -15.46
CA PRO A 160 -0.19 -11.07 -14.28
C PRO A 160 -1.37 -10.88 -13.31
N ASP A 161 -2.04 -9.74 -13.35
CA ASP A 161 -3.14 -9.38 -12.46
C ASP A 161 -4.19 -8.51 -13.17
N TRP A 162 -5.29 -8.23 -12.46
CA TRP A 162 -6.38 -7.42 -12.99
C TRP A 162 -5.98 -5.97 -13.29
N ASP A 163 -5.02 -5.39 -12.56
CA ASP A 163 -4.60 -4.01 -12.76
C ASP A 163 -3.80 -3.90 -14.06
N ALA A 164 -2.98 -4.90 -14.36
CA ALA A 164 -2.30 -5.00 -15.66
C ALA A 164 -3.30 -5.16 -16.81
N VAL A 165 -4.37 -5.97 -16.64
CA VAL A 165 -5.43 -6.10 -17.65
C VAL A 165 -6.12 -4.76 -17.88
N ARG A 166 -6.51 -4.05 -16.81
CA ARG A 166 -7.15 -2.73 -16.91
C ARG A 166 -6.28 -1.74 -17.66
N LEU A 167 -5.01 -1.67 -17.29
CA LEU A 167 -4.06 -0.75 -17.92
C LEU A 167 -3.94 -1.00 -19.43
N GLN A 168 -3.82 -2.28 -19.85
CA GLN A 168 -3.73 -2.64 -21.25
C GLN A 168 -5.04 -2.37 -22.01
N LEU A 169 -6.19 -2.58 -21.39
CA LEU A 169 -7.49 -2.29 -22.03
C LEU A 169 -7.72 -0.79 -22.20
N VAL A 170 -7.32 0.04 -21.26
CA VAL A 170 -7.40 1.51 -21.37
C VAL A 170 -6.60 2.00 -22.59
N ASP A 171 -5.46 1.40 -22.89
CA ASP A 171 -4.65 1.70 -24.07
C ASP A 171 -5.37 1.37 -25.41
N LYS A 172 -6.41 0.52 -25.38
CA LYS A 172 -7.19 0.09 -26.53
C LYS A 172 -8.46 0.92 -26.80
N ILE A 173 -8.66 1.99 -26.05
CA ILE A 173 -9.79 2.89 -26.26
C ILE A 173 -9.68 3.55 -27.63
N GLY A 174 -10.68 3.30 -28.50
CA GLY A 174 -10.72 3.81 -29.86
C GLY A 174 -10.13 2.87 -30.91
N ASP A 175 -9.56 1.75 -30.52
CA ASP A 175 -9.13 0.70 -31.45
C ASP A 175 -10.37 -0.10 -31.96
N GLU A 176 -10.26 -0.65 -33.17
CA GLU A 176 -11.34 -1.48 -33.75
C GLU A 176 -11.37 -2.90 -33.16
N SER A 177 -10.25 -3.40 -32.67
CA SER A 177 -10.14 -4.74 -32.09
C SER A 177 -8.89 -4.90 -31.24
N THR A 178 -8.91 -5.85 -30.30
CA THR A 178 -7.73 -6.29 -29.53
C THR A 178 -7.69 -7.81 -29.45
N THR A 179 -6.52 -8.36 -29.18
CA THR A 179 -6.35 -9.81 -28.98
C THR A 179 -6.04 -10.09 -27.52
N ILE A 180 -6.86 -10.91 -26.89
CA ILE A 180 -6.64 -11.38 -25.52
C ILE A 180 -6.17 -12.83 -25.56
N THR A 181 -5.02 -13.10 -24.96
CA THR A 181 -4.56 -14.47 -24.75
C THR A 181 -5.18 -15.00 -23.46
N VAL A 182 -5.95 -16.07 -23.54
CA VAL A 182 -6.61 -16.72 -22.41
C VAL A 182 -6.11 -18.16 -22.22
N ALA A 183 -6.20 -18.67 -20.99
CA ALA A 183 -5.97 -20.08 -20.68
C ALA A 183 -6.95 -20.53 -19.58
N PRO A 184 -7.33 -21.82 -19.50
CA PRO A 184 -8.03 -22.33 -18.33
C PRO A 184 -7.21 -22.09 -17.07
N PHE A 185 -7.84 -21.70 -15.98
CA PHE A 185 -7.15 -21.42 -14.71
C PHE A 185 -6.30 -22.61 -14.26
N GLY A 186 -5.01 -22.36 -14.01
CA GLY A 186 -4.05 -23.39 -13.65
C GLY A 186 -3.47 -24.19 -14.83
N SER A 187 -3.79 -23.83 -16.07
CA SER A 187 -3.26 -24.44 -17.29
C SER A 187 -2.38 -23.46 -18.07
N ASP A 188 -1.40 -24.02 -18.79
CA ASP A 188 -0.56 -23.27 -19.72
C ASP A 188 -1.06 -23.32 -21.18
N GLN A 189 -2.24 -23.94 -21.42
CA GLN A 189 -2.84 -24.01 -22.75
C GLN A 189 -3.41 -22.64 -23.16
N ARG A 190 -2.57 -21.82 -23.77
CA ARG A 190 -2.92 -20.48 -24.21
C ARG A 190 -3.69 -20.53 -25.52
N ARG A 191 -4.70 -19.66 -25.62
CA ARG A 191 -5.50 -19.45 -26.84
C ARG A 191 -5.69 -17.94 -27.03
N ASP A 192 -5.44 -17.47 -28.23
CA ASP A 192 -5.71 -16.08 -28.59
C ASP A 192 -7.18 -15.94 -29.02
N VAL A 193 -7.81 -14.90 -28.50
CA VAL A 193 -9.20 -14.55 -28.74
C VAL A 193 -9.25 -13.10 -29.19
N LYS A 194 -9.84 -12.84 -30.36
CA LYS A 194 -10.00 -11.50 -30.89
C LYS A 194 -11.30 -10.90 -30.40
N LEU A 195 -11.24 -9.72 -29.79
CA LEU A 195 -12.38 -8.91 -29.40
C LEU A 195 -12.65 -7.84 -30.44
N ASP A 196 -13.90 -7.66 -30.84
CA ASP A 196 -14.35 -6.54 -31.68
C ASP A 196 -14.73 -5.36 -30.78
N LEU A 197 -13.94 -4.27 -30.87
CA LEU A 197 -14.11 -3.08 -30.05
C LEU A 197 -14.86 -1.94 -30.75
N ARG A 198 -15.28 -2.11 -32.02
CA ARG A 198 -15.95 -1.04 -32.82
C ARG A 198 -17.20 -0.46 -32.13
N HIS A 199 -17.85 -1.25 -31.31
CA HIS A 199 -19.04 -0.85 -30.54
C HIS A 199 -18.77 -0.79 -29.05
N TRP A 200 -17.51 -0.81 -28.63
CA TRP A 200 -17.14 -0.68 -27.23
C TRP A 200 -17.29 0.77 -26.78
N ALA A 201 -18.41 1.02 -26.08
CA ALA A 201 -18.67 2.31 -25.45
C ALA A 201 -18.17 2.25 -24.00
N PHE A 202 -16.98 2.78 -23.75
CA PHE A 202 -16.35 2.84 -22.43
C PHE A 202 -16.21 4.29 -21.98
N GLU A 203 -16.72 4.59 -20.78
CA GLU A 203 -16.59 5.89 -20.14
C GLU A 203 -15.67 5.76 -18.91
N PRO A 204 -14.40 6.22 -18.98
CA PRO A 204 -13.40 6.01 -17.92
C PRO A 204 -13.81 6.49 -16.53
N ASP A 205 -14.65 7.54 -16.46
CA ASP A 205 -15.10 8.13 -15.20
C ASP A 205 -16.30 7.39 -14.55
N LYS A 206 -16.93 6.46 -15.26
CA LYS A 206 -18.18 5.84 -14.81
C LYS A 206 -18.08 4.34 -14.59
N GLU A 207 -17.19 3.66 -15.31
CA GLU A 207 -17.14 2.20 -15.28
C GLU A 207 -15.72 1.64 -15.42
N ASP A 208 -15.56 0.39 -15.03
CA ASP A 208 -14.32 -0.35 -15.16
C ASP A 208 -14.18 -0.95 -16.56
N PRO A 209 -13.03 -0.84 -17.26
CA PRO A 209 -12.86 -1.34 -18.63
C PRO A 209 -13.07 -2.85 -18.77
N VAL A 210 -12.84 -3.62 -17.72
CA VAL A 210 -13.04 -5.07 -17.73
C VAL A 210 -14.55 -5.39 -17.70
N THR A 211 -15.31 -4.71 -16.84
CA THR A 211 -16.73 -4.92 -16.71
C THR A 211 -17.52 -4.38 -17.91
N SER A 212 -17.05 -3.32 -18.57
CA SER A 212 -17.65 -2.78 -19.80
C SER A 212 -17.55 -3.73 -21.00
N LEU A 213 -16.54 -4.61 -21.03
CA LEU A 213 -16.44 -5.71 -21.98
C LEU A 213 -17.36 -6.89 -21.65
N GLY A 214 -18.04 -6.85 -20.48
CA GLY A 214 -18.89 -7.91 -19.97
C GLY A 214 -18.17 -8.97 -19.15
N ILE A 215 -16.93 -8.73 -18.74
CA ILE A 215 -16.14 -9.64 -17.90
C ILE A 215 -16.33 -9.24 -16.44
N ARG A 216 -16.77 -10.17 -15.59
CA ARG A 216 -16.75 -10.00 -14.15
C ARG A 216 -15.59 -10.81 -13.55
N PRO A 217 -14.68 -10.16 -12.82
CA PRO A 217 -13.61 -10.85 -12.10
C PRO A 217 -14.15 -11.94 -11.17
N ARG A 218 -13.42 -13.04 -11.06
CA ARG A 218 -13.73 -14.05 -10.05
C ARG A 218 -13.42 -13.47 -8.68
N GLY A 219 -14.45 -13.13 -7.92
CA GLY A 219 -14.33 -12.70 -6.53
C GLY A 219 -13.95 -13.87 -5.60
N PRO A 220 -13.46 -13.59 -4.38
CA PRO A 220 -13.32 -14.61 -3.37
C PRO A 220 -14.69 -15.24 -3.11
N GLN A 221 -14.74 -16.57 -3.15
CA GLN A 221 -15.96 -17.28 -2.74
C GLN A 221 -16.07 -17.14 -1.23
N ILE A 222 -16.90 -16.22 -0.78
CA ILE A 222 -17.24 -16.11 0.63
C ILE A 222 -18.35 -17.10 0.90
N GLU A 223 -18.08 -18.08 1.76
CA GLU A 223 -19.14 -18.96 2.23
C GLU A 223 -20.20 -18.13 2.95
N PRO A 224 -21.48 -18.31 2.62
CA PRO A 224 -22.58 -17.55 3.23
C PRO A 224 -22.84 -18.03 4.66
N VAL A 225 -21.84 -17.86 5.54
CA VAL A 225 -21.91 -18.18 6.96
C VAL A 225 -22.16 -16.91 7.75
N LEU A 226 -23.18 -16.94 8.62
CA LEU A 226 -23.51 -15.80 9.45
C LEU A 226 -22.45 -15.63 10.55
N GLU A 227 -21.68 -14.55 10.51
CA GLU A 227 -20.69 -14.24 11.54
C GLU A 227 -21.36 -13.77 12.83
N ASN A 228 -22.45 -12.99 12.71
CA ASN A 228 -23.21 -12.47 13.83
C ASN A 228 -24.69 -12.27 13.47
N VAL A 229 -25.57 -12.46 14.44
CA VAL A 229 -27.01 -12.17 14.32
C VAL A 229 -27.39 -11.15 15.40
N GLN A 230 -27.85 -9.98 14.95
CA GLN A 230 -28.24 -8.90 15.88
C GLN A 230 -29.43 -9.34 16.75
N PRO A 231 -29.39 -9.12 18.08
CA PRO A 231 -30.51 -9.38 18.95
C PRO A 231 -31.78 -8.61 18.51
N ASN A 232 -32.93 -9.23 18.60
CA ASN A 232 -34.24 -8.68 18.22
C ASN A 232 -34.42 -8.35 16.73
N SER A 233 -33.47 -8.74 15.83
CA SER A 233 -33.63 -8.65 14.39
C SER A 233 -34.63 -9.67 13.84
N ALA A 234 -35.05 -9.51 12.59
CA ALA A 234 -35.86 -10.51 11.88
C ALA A 234 -35.15 -11.87 11.81
N ALA A 235 -33.84 -11.87 11.60
CA ALA A 235 -33.01 -13.09 11.57
C ALA A 235 -33.03 -13.80 12.95
N SER A 236 -32.86 -13.06 14.05
CA SER A 236 -32.92 -13.62 15.40
C SER A 236 -34.32 -14.18 15.71
N LYS A 237 -35.40 -13.47 15.29
CA LYS A 237 -36.79 -13.93 15.48
C LYS A 237 -37.11 -15.18 14.64
N ALA A 238 -36.42 -15.35 13.49
CA ALA A 238 -36.53 -16.53 12.64
C ALA A 238 -35.67 -17.71 13.13
N GLY A 239 -34.94 -17.55 14.23
CA GLY A 239 -34.11 -18.61 14.84
C GLY A 239 -32.73 -18.79 14.25
N LEU A 240 -32.28 -17.87 13.36
CA LEU A 240 -30.92 -17.91 12.82
C LEU A 240 -29.89 -17.55 13.90
N GLN A 241 -28.74 -18.25 13.87
CA GLN A 241 -27.65 -18.10 14.82
C GLN A 241 -26.33 -17.79 14.09
N ALA A 242 -25.37 -17.23 14.83
CA ALA A 242 -24.00 -17.11 14.35
C ALA A 242 -23.43 -18.52 14.05
N GLY A 243 -22.80 -18.68 12.91
CA GLY A 243 -22.30 -19.97 12.40
C GLY A 243 -23.27 -20.69 11.45
N ASP A 244 -24.54 -20.24 11.33
CA ASP A 244 -25.45 -20.82 10.36
C ASP A 244 -24.99 -20.50 8.92
N ARG A 245 -25.10 -21.50 8.03
CA ARG A 245 -24.79 -21.37 6.61
C ARG A 245 -26.10 -21.22 5.82
N ILE A 246 -26.23 -20.12 5.09
CA ILE A 246 -27.38 -19.90 4.20
C ILE A 246 -27.16 -20.72 2.92
N VAL A 247 -27.91 -21.78 2.74
CA VAL A 247 -27.79 -22.68 1.59
C VAL A 247 -28.61 -22.19 0.40
N LYS A 248 -29.81 -21.65 0.66
CA LYS A 248 -30.74 -21.17 -0.38
C LYS A 248 -31.54 -19.98 0.13
N VAL A 249 -31.86 -19.06 -0.78
CA VAL A 249 -32.83 -17.97 -0.57
C VAL A 249 -33.88 -18.09 -1.69
N ASP A 250 -35.16 -18.18 -1.33
CA ASP A 250 -36.28 -18.38 -2.27
C ASP A 250 -36.06 -19.54 -3.27
N GLY A 251 -35.45 -20.63 -2.77
CA GLY A 251 -35.19 -21.83 -3.56
C GLY A 251 -33.95 -21.76 -4.45
N GLN A 252 -33.29 -20.60 -4.55
CA GLN A 252 -32.05 -20.44 -5.31
C GLN A 252 -30.82 -20.63 -4.42
N PRO A 253 -29.77 -21.33 -4.90
CA PRO A 253 -28.52 -21.46 -4.15
C PRO A 253 -27.93 -20.07 -3.82
N CYS A 254 -27.54 -19.86 -2.58
CA CYS A 254 -26.90 -18.64 -2.15
C CYS A 254 -25.38 -18.73 -2.37
N LEU A 255 -24.90 -18.02 -3.39
CA LEU A 255 -23.48 -17.78 -3.61
C LEU A 255 -23.27 -16.26 -3.40
N LEU A 256 -22.65 -15.87 -2.29
CA LEU A 256 -22.26 -14.47 -2.09
C LEU A 256 -20.95 -14.22 -2.85
N TYR A 257 -21.07 -13.46 -3.94
CA TYR A 257 -19.93 -12.82 -4.58
C TYR A 257 -19.82 -11.40 -4.03
N THR A 258 -18.68 -11.00 -3.52
CA THR A 258 -18.42 -9.58 -3.23
C THR A 258 -18.14 -8.89 -4.56
N SER A 259 -19.02 -7.96 -4.92
CA SER A 259 -18.86 -7.01 -6.02
C SER A 259 -17.75 -6.02 -5.73
#